data_570346174241ba71a64f9eff5b3031c0
#
_entry.id   570346174241ba71a64f9eff5b3031c0
#
_cell.length_a   1.000
_cell.length_b   1.000
_cell.length_c   1.000
_cell.angle_alpha   90.00
_cell.angle_beta   90.00
_cell.angle_gamma   90.00
#
_symmetry.space_group_name_H-M   'P 1'
#
loop_
_entity.id
_entity.type
_entity.pdbx_description
1 polymer ?
#
loop_
_entity_poly.entity_id
_entity_poly.type
_entity_poly.pdbx_seq_one_letter_code
_entity_poly.pdbx_strand_id
1 'polypeptide(L)'
;MRLAAAVAVLMTCCGSVLAQTPADALLQRELVVGTKEAAPFAMKSSDGSWTGISIDLWRRIAEEKKIRFRLVETETVPQLIEGVAAGKFDVAVAALTVTAAREEILDFSAPFYSTGLGIAVASGGLANWAPVVRALTSFNFLQSVFALIGLALLVGLVVWLFERRSNEEFGGSVAKGLSSSVWWTTVAMTQRAIGQAGPRTMPGRFVAMLWMVGSIIAIAVFTAGITSALTVRQLQGNVQGVTDLSQVKVGAVAGSSTEEALARIRTTFTPYPNARDGLRALRARQIDAFVYDRPLMAWIVSQDFRTSIQILDATFDPQNYAFALPPGSPLRKPLNVAILHAVQSRWWDDTLFRYIGSR
;
A
#
# COMPACT_ATOMS: atom_id res chain seq x y z
N MET A 1 77.32 40.88 24.65
CA MET A 1 76.77 40.29 23.38
C MET A 1 76.74 38.78 23.40
N ARG A 2 76.41 38.09 24.53
CA ARG A 2 76.27 36.62 24.61
C ARG A 2 75.04 36.11 25.37
N LEU A 3 74.04 36.97 25.66
CA LEU A 3 72.79 36.60 26.33
C LEU A 3 71.59 36.68 25.41
N ALA A 4 71.70 37.18 24.19
CA ALA A 4 70.61 37.30 23.24
C ALA A 4 70.39 36.09 22.29
N ALA A 5 71.37 35.15 22.27
CA ALA A 5 71.33 33.97 21.39
C ALA A 5 70.67 32.76 22.01
N ALA A 6 70.40 32.70 23.32
CA ALA A 6 69.85 31.55 24.01
C ALA A 6 68.29 31.54 24.08
N VAL A 7 67.60 32.66 23.79
CA VAL A 7 66.18 32.77 23.88
C VAL A 7 65.46 32.45 22.51
N ALA A 8 66.20 32.49 21.40
CA ALA A 8 65.66 32.21 20.08
C ALA A 8 65.53 30.72 19.72
N VAL A 9 66.13 29.80 20.46
CA VAL A 9 66.10 28.35 20.16
C VAL A 9 64.97 27.62 20.90
N LEU A 10 64.33 28.24 21.91
CA LEU A 10 63.20 27.58 22.64
C LEU A 10 61.83 27.84 22.08
N MET A 11 61.69 28.63 21.00
CA MET A 11 60.37 28.91 20.37
C MET A 11 60.05 28.09 19.11
N THR A 12 60.89 27.13 18.71
CA THR A 12 60.68 26.40 17.44
C THR A 12 60.26 24.93 17.62
N CYS A 13 59.89 24.49 18.82
CA CYS A 13 59.38 23.15 19.07
C CYS A 13 57.92 23.09 19.56
N CYS A 14 57.10 24.10 19.30
CA CYS A 14 55.66 23.94 19.33
C CYS A 14 55.21 23.27 18.01
N GLY A 15 55.58 22.00 17.84
CA GLY A 15 54.95 21.15 16.84
C GLY A 15 53.44 21.19 17.11
N SER A 16 52.69 21.63 16.12
CA SER A 16 51.22 21.57 16.13
C SER A 16 50.82 20.14 16.38
N VAL A 17 50.60 19.77 17.64
CA VAL A 17 49.82 18.59 17.99
C VAL A 17 48.43 18.93 17.45
N LEU A 18 48.12 18.48 16.19
CA LEU A 18 46.77 18.44 15.67
C LEU A 18 45.99 17.61 16.69
N ALA A 19 45.26 18.31 17.56
CA ALA A 19 44.33 17.65 18.48
C ALA A 19 43.39 16.79 17.64
N GLN A 20 43.61 15.48 17.70
CA GLN A 20 42.70 14.55 17.04
C GLN A 20 41.30 14.80 17.60
N THR A 21 40.37 15.05 16.71
CA THR A 21 38.95 15.19 17.14
C THR A 21 38.46 13.88 17.74
N PRO A 22 37.55 13.89 18.71
CA PRO A 22 36.97 12.65 19.26
C PRO A 22 36.43 11.72 18.18
N ALA A 23 35.98 12.28 17.07
CA ALA A 23 35.56 11.52 15.91
C ALA A 23 36.69 10.76 15.23
N ASP A 24 37.87 11.41 15.04
CA ASP A 24 39.02 10.78 14.39
C ASP A 24 39.54 9.61 15.21
N ALA A 25 39.52 9.71 16.53
CA ALA A 25 39.92 8.61 17.42
C ALA A 25 38.97 7.38 17.28
N LEU A 26 37.66 7.60 17.16
CA LEU A 26 36.70 6.52 16.92
C LEU A 26 36.87 5.89 15.53
N LEU A 27 37.18 6.66 14.51
CA LEU A 27 37.37 6.16 13.14
C LEU A 27 38.60 5.31 12.94
N GLN A 28 39.58 5.34 13.89
CA GLN A 28 40.78 4.51 13.84
C GLN A 28 40.57 3.07 14.31
N ARG A 29 39.51 2.79 15.07
CA ARG A 29 39.15 1.44 15.49
C ARG A 29 38.10 0.80 14.58
N GLU A 30 37.94 -0.50 14.70
CA GLU A 30 36.80 -1.18 14.02
C GLU A 30 35.51 -0.85 14.75
N LEU A 31 34.55 -0.30 14.01
CA LEU A 31 33.20 0.01 14.53
C LEU A 31 32.32 -1.23 14.59
N VAL A 32 31.54 -1.34 15.65
CA VAL A 32 30.51 -2.37 15.79
C VAL A 32 29.19 -1.80 15.31
N VAL A 33 28.74 -2.30 14.17
CA VAL A 33 27.52 -1.82 13.51
C VAL A 33 26.38 -2.80 13.76
N GLY A 34 25.40 -2.37 14.55
CA GLY A 34 24.18 -3.15 14.75
C GLY A 34 23.30 -3.12 13.52
N THR A 35 22.72 -4.26 13.16
CA THR A 35 21.73 -4.34 12.08
C THR A 35 20.64 -5.36 12.39
N LYS A 36 19.52 -5.27 11.67
CA LYS A 36 18.39 -6.19 11.75
C LYS A 36 17.84 -6.43 10.36
N GLU A 37 17.40 -7.67 10.11
CA GLU A 37 16.74 -7.97 8.83
C GLU A 37 15.48 -7.12 8.63
N ALA A 38 15.50 -6.32 7.55
CA ALA A 38 14.47 -5.37 7.17
C ALA A 38 14.53 -5.13 5.65
N ALA A 39 14.15 -6.12 4.86
CA ALA A 39 14.17 -6.04 3.40
C ALA A 39 13.24 -4.93 2.88
N PRO A 40 13.63 -4.13 1.88
CA PRO A 40 14.88 -4.18 1.10
C PRO A 40 16.03 -3.32 1.66
N PHE A 41 15.96 -2.81 2.88
CA PHE A 41 16.97 -1.92 3.48
C PHE A 41 18.16 -2.65 4.06
N ALA A 42 17.92 -3.76 4.75
CA ALA A 42 18.93 -4.66 5.27
C ALA A 42 18.47 -6.10 5.05
N MET A 43 19.17 -6.84 4.22
CA MET A 43 18.88 -8.22 3.84
C MET A 43 20.10 -9.09 4.08
N LYS A 44 19.88 -10.26 4.65
CA LYS A 44 20.94 -11.25 4.84
C LYS A 44 20.83 -12.30 3.75
N SER A 45 21.88 -12.48 2.99
CA SER A 45 21.99 -13.52 1.95
C SER A 45 22.29 -14.88 2.60
N SER A 46 22.07 -15.96 1.85
CA SER A 46 22.32 -17.34 2.30
C SER A 46 23.80 -17.62 2.65
N ASP A 47 24.71 -16.85 2.09
CA ASP A 47 26.17 -16.90 2.40
C ASP A 47 26.54 -16.09 3.65
N GLY A 48 25.57 -15.49 4.34
CA GLY A 48 25.77 -14.64 5.52
C GLY A 48 26.15 -13.20 5.21
N SER A 49 26.31 -12.81 3.95
CA SER A 49 26.58 -11.42 3.57
C SER A 49 25.32 -10.56 3.72
N TRP A 50 25.53 -9.28 4.04
CA TRP A 50 24.45 -8.30 4.15
C TRP A 50 24.39 -7.43 2.90
N THR A 51 23.20 -7.13 2.42
CA THR A 51 22.93 -6.22 1.30
C THR A 51 21.71 -5.37 1.61
N GLY A 52 21.39 -4.38 0.79
CA GLY A 52 20.20 -3.55 0.94
C GLY A 52 20.50 -2.07 1.00
N ILE A 53 19.49 -1.26 0.88
CA ILE A 53 19.59 0.20 0.73
C ILE A 53 20.42 0.83 1.86
N SER A 54 20.11 0.52 3.11
CA SER A 54 20.82 1.06 4.28
C SER A 54 22.24 0.51 4.39
N ILE A 55 22.42 -0.77 4.08
CA ILE A 55 23.72 -1.44 4.12
C ILE A 55 24.66 -0.90 3.04
N ASP A 56 24.15 -0.71 1.83
CA ASP A 56 24.95 -0.17 0.72
C ASP A 56 25.32 1.29 0.95
N LEU A 57 24.38 2.09 1.53
CA LEU A 57 24.69 3.45 1.96
C LEU A 57 25.80 3.48 3.01
N TRP A 58 25.69 2.63 4.03
CA TRP A 58 26.71 2.53 5.07
C TRP A 58 28.09 2.13 4.49
N ARG A 59 28.13 1.10 3.62
CA ARG A 59 29.37 0.66 2.97
C ARG A 59 30.03 1.78 2.17
N ARG A 60 29.26 2.50 1.37
CA ARG A 60 29.77 3.64 0.61
C ARG A 60 30.37 4.70 1.50
N ILE A 61 29.71 5.04 2.61
CA ILE A 61 30.24 6.01 3.58
C ILE A 61 31.49 5.45 4.25
N ALA A 62 31.48 4.19 4.62
CA ALA A 62 32.63 3.54 5.27
C ALA A 62 33.86 3.48 4.33
N GLU A 63 33.66 3.20 3.05
CA GLU A 63 34.71 3.23 2.02
C GLU A 63 35.29 4.66 1.85
N GLU A 64 34.42 5.65 1.69
CA GLU A 64 34.82 7.07 1.53
C GLU A 64 35.62 7.57 2.74
N LYS A 65 35.18 7.23 3.93
CA LYS A 65 35.80 7.66 5.21
C LYS A 65 36.87 6.69 5.72
N LYS A 66 37.17 5.59 5.01
CA LYS A 66 38.09 4.53 5.40
C LYS A 66 37.79 3.92 6.77
N ILE A 67 36.50 3.75 7.09
CA ILE A 67 36.03 3.19 8.35
C ILE A 67 36.06 1.66 8.25
N ARG A 68 36.73 1.02 9.21
CA ARG A 68 36.63 -0.43 9.40
C ARG A 68 35.45 -0.74 10.28
N PHE A 69 34.62 -1.72 9.90
CA PHE A 69 33.42 -2.10 10.66
C PHE A 69 33.12 -3.59 10.53
N ARG A 70 32.38 -4.10 11.52
CA ARG A 70 31.72 -5.40 11.46
C ARG A 70 30.24 -5.26 11.76
N LEU A 71 29.43 -6.03 11.03
CA LEU A 71 27.97 -6.08 11.25
C LEU A 71 27.63 -7.10 12.33
N VAL A 72 26.72 -6.73 13.22
CA VAL A 72 26.18 -7.60 14.27
C VAL A 72 24.67 -7.59 14.17
N GLU A 73 24.09 -8.76 13.95
CA GLU A 73 22.65 -8.95 13.81
C GLU A 73 21.94 -8.92 15.16
N THR A 74 20.74 -8.32 15.16
CA THR A 74 19.75 -8.41 16.24
C THR A 74 18.43 -8.93 15.70
N GLU A 75 17.63 -9.58 16.54
CA GLU A 75 16.36 -10.16 16.13
C GLU A 75 15.25 -9.11 16.06
N THR A 76 15.26 -8.12 16.97
CA THR A 76 14.18 -7.15 17.12
C THR A 76 14.69 -5.72 17.09
N VAL A 77 13.78 -4.77 16.74
CA VAL A 77 14.09 -3.33 16.77
C VAL A 77 14.41 -2.85 18.20
N PRO A 78 13.66 -3.23 19.25
CA PRO A 78 14.01 -2.87 20.61
C PRO A 78 15.44 -3.29 21.00
N GLN A 79 15.86 -4.54 20.71
CA GLN A 79 17.22 -5.01 20.98
C GLN A 79 18.29 -4.17 20.27
N LEU A 80 18.01 -3.74 19.03
CA LEU A 80 18.92 -2.89 18.27
C LEU A 80 19.05 -1.51 18.92
N ILE A 81 17.94 -0.90 19.33
CA ILE A 81 17.87 0.40 20.00
C ILE A 81 18.59 0.33 21.35
N GLU A 82 18.27 -0.66 22.18
CA GLU A 82 18.91 -0.88 23.48
C GLU A 82 20.42 -1.11 23.35
N GLY A 83 20.83 -1.85 22.32
CA GLY A 83 22.24 -2.09 22.04
C GLY A 83 23.02 -0.81 21.69
N VAL A 84 22.40 0.12 20.96
CA VAL A 84 22.98 1.45 20.70
C VAL A 84 22.99 2.30 21.96
N ALA A 85 21.87 2.38 22.67
CA ALA A 85 21.77 3.16 23.92
C ALA A 85 22.78 2.71 24.98
N ALA A 86 23.01 1.39 25.08
CA ALA A 86 24.01 0.80 25.99
C ALA A 86 25.47 0.89 25.48
N GLY A 87 25.71 1.47 24.30
CA GLY A 87 27.04 1.57 23.70
C GLY A 87 27.63 0.23 23.21
N LYS A 88 26.83 -0.81 23.08
CA LYS A 88 27.26 -2.10 22.48
C LYS A 88 27.48 -1.96 20.96
N PHE A 89 26.75 -1.07 20.34
CA PHE A 89 26.89 -0.71 18.94
C PHE A 89 27.28 0.75 18.82
N ASP A 90 28.20 1.05 17.92
CA ASP A 90 28.64 2.42 17.62
C ASP A 90 27.63 3.14 16.71
N VAL A 91 26.91 2.36 15.91
CA VAL A 91 25.84 2.82 15.02
C VAL A 91 24.90 1.66 14.71
N ALA A 92 23.63 1.95 14.53
CA ALA A 92 22.67 1.00 13.99
C ALA A 92 22.31 1.37 12.56
N VAL A 93 22.40 0.40 11.65
CA VAL A 93 22.18 0.52 10.21
C VAL A 93 21.08 -0.45 9.78
N ALA A 94 19.86 0.05 9.67
CA ALA A 94 18.68 -0.70 9.25
C ALA A 94 17.61 0.27 8.71
N ALA A 95 16.35 -0.17 8.58
CA ALA A 95 15.19 0.70 8.36
C ALA A 95 14.68 1.19 9.73
N LEU A 96 15.36 2.16 10.33
CA LEU A 96 14.99 2.69 11.64
C LEU A 96 14.27 4.03 11.49
N THR A 97 13.02 4.05 11.88
CA THR A 97 12.23 5.29 11.92
C THR A 97 12.66 6.16 13.09
N VAL A 98 12.87 7.44 12.80
CA VAL A 98 13.05 8.48 13.82
C VAL A 98 11.71 8.75 14.48
N THR A 99 11.62 8.52 15.80
CA THR A 99 10.46 8.89 16.61
C THR A 99 10.91 9.68 17.82
N ALA A 100 10.01 10.51 18.40
CA ALA A 100 10.34 11.32 19.57
C ALA A 100 10.83 10.46 20.75
N ALA A 101 10.15 9.34 21.01
CA ALA A 101 10.52 8.42 22.08
C ALA A 101 11.92 7.82 21.89
N ARG A 102 12.34 7.58 20.66
CA ARG A 102 13.69 7.06 20.36
C ARG A 102 14.75 8.16 20.42
N GLU A 103 14.43 9.39 19.96
CA GLU A 103 15.34 10.55 20.03
C GLU A 103 15.63 10.97 21.47
N GLU A 104 14.78 10.66 22.44
CA GLU A 104 15.05 10.90 23.87
C GLU A 104 16.20 10.04 24.42
N ILE A 105 16.46 8.86 23.83
CA ILE A 105 17.44 7.91 24.33
C ILE A 105 18.61 7.66 23.36
N LEU A 106 18.50 8.13 22.12
CA LEU A 106 19.47 7.96 21.04
C LEU A 106 19.65 9.25 20.27
N ASP A 107 20.78 9.39 19.58
CA ASP A 107 20.94 10.36 18.52
C ASP A 107 20.64 9.71 17.16
N PHE A 108 20.07 10.47 16.24
CA PHE A 108 19.90 10.03 14.87
C PHE A 108 20.75 10.85 13.90
N SER A 109 21.14 10.21 12.81
CA SER A 109 21.76 10.88 11.67
C SER A 109 20.73 11.71 10.90
N ALA A 110 21.18 12.46 9.89
CA ALA A 110 20.29 12.99 8.87
C ALA A 110 19.50 11.83 8.24
N PRO A 111 18.19 12.02 7.99
CA PRO A 111 17.39 10.99 7.35
C PRO A 111 17.86 10.75 5.91
N PHE A 112 17.93 9.49 5.50
CA PHE A 112 18.33 9.09 4.16
C PHE A 112 17.17 8.61 3.31
N TYR A 113 16.03 8.27 3.93
CA TYR A 113 14.83 7.82 3.20
C TYR A 113 13.57 8.28 3.93
N SER A 114 12.58 8.74 3.17
CA SER A 114 11.28 9.15 3.70
C SER A 114 10.17 8.29 3.09
N THR A 115 9.26 7.84 3.92
CA THR A 115 8.14 6.98 3.54
C THR A 115 6.93 7.24 4.45
N GLY A 116 6.01 6.31 4.54
CA GLY A 116 4.88 6.31 5.46
C GLY A 116 4.42 4.89 5.77
N LEU A 117 3.50 4.78 6.70
CA LEU A 117 2.84 3.51 6.98
C LEU A 117 1.86 3.18 5.87
N GLY A 118 1.88 1.94 5.44
CA GLY A 118 0.95 1.36 4.48
C GLY A 118 -0.07 0.45 5.17
N ILE A 119 -1.18 0.21 4.48
CA ILE A 119 -2.22 -0.70 4.92
C ILE A 119 -2.29 -1.84 3.91
N ALA A 120 -2.09 -3.07 4.35
CA ALA A 120 -2.32 -4.27 3.56
C ALA A 120 -3.67 -4.89 3.91
N VAL A 121 -4.37 -5.37 2.89
CA VAL A 121 -5.64 -6.09 3.00
C VAL A 121 -5.59 -7.38 2.20
N ALA A 122 -6.34 -8.40 2.62
CA ALA A 122 -6.44 -9.62 1.84
C ALA A 122 -7.14 -9.33 0.52
N SER A 123 -6.54 -9.74 -0.59
CA SER A 123 -7.19 -9.66 -1.91
C SER A 123 -8.51 -10.43 -1.88
N GLY A 124 -9.56 -9.82 -2.40
CA GLY A 124 -10.87 -10.47 -2.51
C GLY A 124 -10.75 -11.67 -3.43
N GLY A 125 -10.70 -12.89 -2.88
CA GLY A 125 -10.72 -14.10 -3.69
C GLY A 125 -12.00 -14.18 -4.51
N LEU A 126 -11.92 -14.72 -5.73
CA LEU A 126 -13.04 -14.97 -6.67
C LEU A 126 -14.19 -15.80 -6.09
N ALA A 127 -14.01 -16.41 -4.90
CA ALA A 127 -14.96 -17.30 -4.26
C ALA A 127 -16.02 -16.63 -3.37
N ASN A 128 -15.98 -15.32 -3.19
CA ASN A 128 -16.95 -14.66 -2.30
C ASN A 128 -18.16 -14.13 -3.09
N TRP A 129 -19.21 -14.97 -3.24
CA TRP A 129 -20.47 -14.59 -3.88
C TRP A 129 -21.36 -13.67 -3.03
N ALA A 130 -21.05 -13.49 -1.75
CA ALA A 130 -21.85 -12.67 -0.83
C ALA A 130 -22.02 -11.21 -1.30
N PRO A 131 -20.99 -10.51 -1.82
CA PRO A 131 -21.15 -9.17 -2.38
C PRO A 131 -22.06 -9.16 -3.62
N VAL A 132 -21.99 -10.20 -4.46
CA VAL A 132 -22.82 -10.32 -5.66
C VAL A 132 -24.28 -10.49 -5.25
N VAL A 133 -24.58 -11.41 -4.33
CA VAL A 133 -25.95 -11.62 -3.83
C VAL A 133 -26.48 -10.33 -3.19
N ARG A 134 -25.69 -9.66 -2.36
CA ARG A 134 -26.09 -8.38 -1.73
C ARG A 134 -26.32 -7.28 -2.76
N ALA A 135 -25.53 -7.22 -3.84
CA ALA A 135 -25.75 -6.27 -4.92
C ALA A 135 -27.07 -6.55 -5.66
N LEU A 136 -27.36 -7.82 -5.95
CA LEU A 136 -28.62 -8.25 -6.63
C LEU A 136 -29.87 -8.08 -5.75
N THR A 137 -29.72 -8.09 -4.43
CA THR A 137 -30.82 -7.83 -3.48
C THR A 137 -30.90 -6.37 -3.02
N SER A 138 -30.04 -5.50 -3.53
CA SER A 138 -30.05 -4.08 -3.15
C SER A 138 -31.32 -3.38 -3.66
N PHE A 139 -31.83 -2.44 -2.86
CA PHE A 139 -33.03 -1.67 -3.20
C PHE A 139 -32.91 -0.99 -4.58
N ASN A 140 -31.77 -0.39 -4.87
CA ASN A 140 -31.52 0.30 -6.15
C ASN A 140 -31.54 -0.66 -7.34
N PHE A 141 -31.03 -1.89 -7.17
CA PHE A 141 -31.07 -2.90 -8.22
C PHE A 141 -32.52 -3.37 -8.47
N LEU A 142 -33.26 -3.70 -7.39
CA LEU A 142 -34.64 -4.12 -7.49
C LEU A 142 -35.53 -3.01 -8.11
N GLN A 143 -35.30 -1.76 -7.69
CA GLN A 143 -36.01 -0.62 -8.30
C GLN A 143 -35.75 -0.52 -9.80
N SER A 144 -34.52 -0.73 -10.28
CA SER A 144 -34.17 -0.71 -11.69
C SER A 144 -34.84 -1.86 -12.46
N VAL A 145 -34.92 -3.06 -11.88
CA VAL A 145 -35.61 -4.21 -12.44
C VAL A 145 -37.10 -3.94 -12.53
N PHE A 146 -37.74 -3.42 -11.46
CA PHE A 146 -39.17 -3.08 -11.48
C PHE A 146 -39.48 -1.95 -12.46
N ALA A 147 -38.61 -0.96 -12.59
CA ALA A 147 -38.77 0.10 -13.61
C ALA A 147 -38.73 -0.46 -15.04
N LEU A 148 -37.81 -1.41 -15.30
CA LEU A 148 -37.73 -2.06 -16.62
C LEU A 148 -38.97 -2.91 -16.91
N ILE A 149 -39.48 -3.67 -15.93
CA ILE A 149 -40.71 -4.44 -16.04
C ILE A 149 -41.89 -3.48 -16.27
N GLY A 150 -42.00 -2.40 -15.51
CA GLY A 150 -43.04 -1.40 -15.67
C GLY A 150 -43.04 -0.76 -17.06
N LEU A 151 -41.83 -0.46 -17.59
CA LEU A 151 -41.69 0.07 -18.96
C LEU A 151 -42.10 -0.96 -20.01
N ALA A 152 -41.73 -2.24 -19.86
CA ALA A 152 -42.15 -3.30 -20.77
C ALA A 152 -43.68 -3.50 -20.77
N LEU A 153 -44.33 -3.44 -19.60
CA LEU A 153 -45.77 -3.49 -19.46
C LEU A 153 -46.47 -2.30 -20.14
N LEU A 154 -45.90 -1.09 -19.96
CA LEU A 154 -46.43 0.12 -20.61
C LEU A 154 -46.35 0.03 -22.13
N VAL A 155 -45.20 -0.39 -22.68
CA VAL A 155 -45.05 -0.58 -24.13
C VAL A 155 -45.97 -1.68 -24.63
N GLY A 156 -46.10 -2.80 -23.90
CA GLY A 156 -47.05 -3.86 -24.21
C GLY A 156 -48.50 -3.36 -24.28
N LEU A 157 -48.91 -2.50 -23.34
CA LEU A 157 -50.22 -1.85 -23.34
C LEU A 157 -50.40 -0.94 -24.56
N VAL A 158 -49.41 -0.14 -24.90
CA VAL A 158 -49.47 0.76 -26.07
C VAL A 158 -49.57 -0.03 -27.37
N VAL A 159 -48.77 -1.09 -27.52
CA VAL A 159 -48.85 -1.99 -28.69
C VAL A 159 -50.23 -2.63 -28.77
N TRP A 160 -50.77 -3.13 -27.64
CA TRP A 160 -52.13 -3.69 -27.60
C TRP A 160 -53.21 -2.70 -28.03
N LEU A 161 -53.12 -1.45 -27.58
CA LEU A 161 -54.09 -0.40 -27.95
C LEU A 161 -54.17 -0.17 -29.48
N PHE A 162 -53.00 -0.18 -30.16
CA PHE A 162 -52.97 -0.01 -31.63
C PHE A 162 -53.33 -1.25 -32.40
N GLU A 163 -53.00 -2.45 -31.89
CA GLU A 163 -53.14 -3.72 -32.60
C GLU A 163 -54.47 -4.45 -32.36
N ARG A 164 -55.16 -4.20 -31.24
CA ARG A 164 -56.36 -4.96 -30.80
C ARG A 164 -57.46 -5.07 -31.80
N ARG A 165 -57.59 -4.17 -32.81
CA ARG A 165 -58.63 -4.13 -33.83
C ARG A 165 -58.16 -4.69 -35.16
N SER A 166 -56.86 -4.75 -35.40
CA SER A 166 -56.28 -5.07 -36.70
C SER A 166 -55.51 -6.37 -36.75
N ASN A 167 -55.22 -6.95 -35.55
CA ASN A 167 -54.41 -8.13 -35.45
C ASN A 167 -55.05 -9.18 -34.53
N GLU A 168 -55.30 -10.37 -35.08
CA GLU A 168 -56.01 -11.46 -34.39
C GLU A 168 -55.28 -11.97 -33.19
N GLU A 169 -53.94 -11.89 -33.18
CA GLU A 169 -53.12 -12.33 -32.05
C GLU A 169 -53.23 -11.41 -30.84
N PHE A 170 -53.41 -10.11 -31.07
CA PHE A 170 -53.59 -9.09 -30.03
C PHE A 170 -55.08 -8.76 -29.79
N GLY A 171 -55.98 -9.42 -30.53
CA GLY A 171 -57.41 -9.28 -30.42
C GLY A 171 -58.09 -10.27 -29.47
N GLY A 172 -59.40 -10.28 -29.42
CA GLY A 172 -60.23 -11.16 -28.57
C GLY A 172 -60.50 -10.53 -27.21
N SER A 173 -60.43 -11.35 -26.12
CA SER A 173 -60.62 -10.82 -24.75
C SER A 173 -59.50 -9.92 -24.36
N VAL A 174 -59.77 -8.92 -23.52
CA VAL A 174 -58.76 -7.97 -23.02
C VAL A 174 -57.58 -8.68 -22.38
N ALA A 175 -57.86 -9.72 -21.58
CA ALA A 175 -56.82 -10.51 -20.91
C ALA A 175 -55.92 -11.25 -21.91
N LYS A 176 -56.47 -11.85 -22.95
CA LYS A 176 -55.70 -12.56 -23.99
C LYS A 176 -54.86 -11.59 -24.81
N GLY A 177 -55.44 -10.50 -25.31
CA GLY A 177 -54.70 -9.55 -26.14
C GLY A 177 -53.59 -8.82 -25.37
N LEU A 178 -53.83 -8.47 -24.10
CA LEU A 178 -52.81 -7.84 -23.25
C LEU A 178 -51.68 -8.81 -22.90
N SER A 179 -51.99 -10.07 -22.57
CA SER A 179 -50.95 -11.07 -22.30
C SER A 179 -50.08 -11.36 -23.53
N SER A 180 -50.67 -11.43 -24.72
CA SER A 180 -49.93 -11.62 -25.97
C SER A 180 -49.03 -10.44 -26.29
N SER A 181 -49.46 -9.19 -26.06
CA SER A 181 -48.61 -8.02 -26.30
C SER A 181 -47.49 -7.86 -25.29
N VAL A 182 -47.73 -8.16 -24.00
CA VAL A 182 -46.68 -8.19 -22.99
C VAL A 182 -45.67 -9.29 -23.29
N TRP A 183 -46.13 -10.48 -23.64
CA TRP A 183 -45.25 -11.58 -24.08
C TRP A 183 -44.39 -11.15 -25.28
N TRP A 184 -45.02 -10.60 -26.35
CA TRP A 184 -44.30 -10.13 -27.52
C TRP A 184 -43.26 -9.05 -27.17
N THR A 185 -43.61 -8.06 -26.32
CA THR A 185 -42.73 -6.99 -25.88
C THR A 185 -41.50 -7.56 -25.15
N THR A 186 -41.71 -8.58 -24.32
CA THR A 186 -40.62 -9.25 -23.59
C THR A 186 -39.72 -10.06 -24.53
N VAL A 187 -40.27 -10.77 -25.50
CA VAL A 187 -39.52 -11.52 -26.52
C VAL A 187 -38.76 -10.57 -27.44
N ALA A 188 -39.37 -9.45 -27.84
CA ALA A 188 -38.72 -8.42 -28.65
C ALA A 188 -37.53 -7.79 -27.96
N MET A 189 -37.53 -7.67 -26.62
CA MET A 189 -36.42 -7.21 -25.84
C MET A 189 -35.20 -8.14 -25.96
N THR A 190 -35.39 -9.45 -26.09
CA THR A 190 -34.30 -10.44 -26.24
C THR A 190 -33.91 -10.69 -27.70
N GLN A 191 -34.42 -9.90 -28.67
CA GLN A 191 -34.19 -10.00 -30.13
C GLN A 191 -34.57 -11.35 -30.76
N ARG A 192 -35.34 -12.19 -30.06
CA ARG A 192 -35.82 -13.49 -30.58
C ARG A 192 -37.17 -13.39 -31.28
N ALA A 193 -37.70 -12.19 -31.48
CA ALA A 193 -39.02 -11.96 -32.12
C ALA A 193 -39.02 -12.19 -33.65
N ILE A 194 -37.90 -12.64 -34.23
CA ILE A 194 -37.83 -12.95 -35.67
C ILE A 194 -38.60 -14.22 -35.93
N GLY A 195 -39.79 -14.09 -36.52
CA GLY A 195 -40.68 -15.19 -36.91
C GLY A 195 -41.96 -15.30 -36.12
N GLN A 196 -42.21 -14.52 -35.08
CA GLN A 196 -43.51 -14.39 -34.43
C GLN A 196 -44.28 -13.22 -35.06
N ALA A 197 -45.62 -13.36 -35.19
CA ALA A 197 -46.47 -12.32 -35.73
C ALA A 197 -46.36 -11.05 -34.87
N GLY A 198 -45.69 -10.06 -35.38
CA GLY A 198 -45.49 -8.76 -34.75
C GLY A 198 -46.62 -7.78 -35.07
N PRO A 199 -46.48 -6.51 -34.64
CA PRO A 199 -47.41 -5.45 -34.96
C PRO A 199 -47.60 -5.29 -36.48
N ARG A 200 -48.87 -5.20 -36.90
CA ARG A 200 -49.27 -5.05 -38.32
C ARG A 200 -49.56 -3.60 -38.68
N THR A 201 -50.06 -2.81 -37.71
CA THR A 201 -50.39 -1.41 -37.95
C THR A 201 -49.15 -0.55 -38.07
N MET A 202 -49.17 0.54 -38.83
CA MET A 202 -48.02 1.47 -38.92
C MET A 202 -47.64 2.10 -37.58
N PRO A 203 -48.54 2.57 -36.72
CA PRO A 203 -48.22 3.05 -35.39
C PRO A 203 -47.59 1.95 -34.50
N GLY A 204 -48.15 0.73 -34.53
CA GLY A 204 -47.64 -0.41 -33.80
C GLY A 204 -46.19 -0.76 -34.20
N ARG A 205 -45.88 -0.76 -35.50
CA ARG A 205 -44.53 -0.99 -36.03
C ARG A 205 -43.53 0.10 -35.58
N PHE A 206 -43.98 1.36 -35.58
CA PHE A 206 -43.14 2.46 -35.11
C PHE A 206 -42.78 2.32 -33.61
N VAL A 207 -43.79 2.02 -32.77
CA VAL A 207 -43.57 1.75 -31.34
C VAL A 207 -42.66 0.54 -31.15
N ALA A 208 -42.84 -0.53 -31.91
CA ALA A 208 -42.01 -1.72 -31.87
C ALA A 208 -40.55 -1.41 -32.23
N MET A 209 -40.32 -0.62 -33.26
CA MET A 209 -38.94 -0.20 -33.65
C MET A 209 -38.26 0.61 -32.54
N LEU A 210 -38.95 1.59 -31.97
CA LEU A 210 -38.43 2.37 -30.84
C LEU A 210 -38.14 1.48 -29.63
N TRP A 211 -39.04 0.51 -29.36
CA TRP A 211 -38.82 -0.45 -28.25
C TRP A 211 -37.61 -1.33 -28.48
N MET A 212 -37.41 -1.87 -29.69
CA MET A 212 -36.25 -2.70 -30.01
C MET A 212 -34.93 -1.93 -29.79
N VAL A 213 -34.84 -0.69 -30.29
CA VAL A 213 -33.64 0.13 -30.07
C VAL A 213 -33.48 0.49 -28.59
N GLY A 214 -34.54 0.94 -27.93
CA GLY A 214 -34.56 1.32 -26.53
C GLY A 214 -34.18 0.15 -25.61
N SER A 215 -34.65 -1.07 -25.90
CA SER A 215 -34.36 -2.26 -25.11
C SER A 215 -32.88 -2.67 -25.20
N ILE A 216 -32.23 -2.53 -26.37
CA ILE A 216 -30.81 -2.79 -26.54
C ILE A 216 -30.00 -1.83 -25.65
N ILE A 217 -30.36 -0.53 -25.71
CA ILE A 217 -29.68 0.49 -24.88
C ILE A 217 -29.91 0.20 -23.40
N ALA A 218 -31.14 -0.14 -22.99
CA ALA A 218 -31.46 -0.45 -21.60
C ALA A 218 -30.66 -1.65 -21.07
N ILE A 219 -30.57 -2.74 -21.85
CA ILE A 219 -29.78 -3.92 -21.49
C ILE A 219 -28.28 -3.57 -21.39
N ALA A 220 -27.76 -2.80 -22.34
CA ALA A 220 -26.34 -2.38 -22.34
C ALA A 220 -25.99 -1.53 -21.08
N VAL A 221 -26.82 -0.55 -20.76
CA VAL A 221 -26.68 0.30 -19.57
C VAL A 221 -26.78 -0.53 -18.28
N PHE A 222 -27.74 -1.45 -18.21
CA PHE A 222 -27.93 -2.34 -17.06
C PHE A 222 -26.72 -3.26 -16.86
N THR A 223 -26.23 -3.87 -17.94
CA THR A 223 -25.03 -4.73 -17.89
C THR A 223 -23.80 -3.95 -17.48
N ALA A 224 -23.60 -2.76 -18.05
CA ALA A 224 -22.48 -1.88 -17.67
C ALA A 224 -22.57 -1.47 -16.19
N GLY A 225 -23.76 -1.14 -15.70
CA GLY A 225 -24.01 -0.80 -14.30
C GLY A 225 -23.67 -1.95 -13.33
N ILE A 226 -24.12 -3.17 -13.65
CA ILE A 226 -23.78 -4.36 -12.84
C ILE A 226 -22.27 -4.61 -12.86
N THR A 227 -21.65 -4.60 -14.04
CA THR A 227 -20.22 -4.85 -14.20
C THR A 227 -19.41 -3.82 -13.41
N SER A 228 -19.74 -2.54 -13.51
CA SER A 228 -19.09 -1.47 -12.76
C SER A 228 -19.26 -1.67 -11.24
N ALA A 229 -20.46 -1.94 -10.77
CA ALA A 229 -20.73 -2.15 -9.34
C ALA A 229 -20.00 -3.37 -8.77
N LEU A 230 -19.86 -4.45 -9.54
CA LEU A 230 -19.13 -5.65 -9.15
C LEU A 230 -17.62 -5.42 -9.16
N THR A 231 -17.08 -4.74 -10.18
CA THR A 231 -15.64 -4.46 -10.30
C THR A 231 -15.13 -3.56 -9.18
N VAL A 232 -15.83 -2.45 -8.91
CA VAL A 232 -15.47 -1.52 -7.83
C VAL A 232 -15.50 -2.20 -6.46
N ARG A 233 -16.48 -3.06 -6.18
CA ARG A 233 -16.59 -3.77 -4.89
C ARG A 233 -15.64 -4.96 -4.73
N GLN A 234 -15.19 -5.58 -5.82
CA GLN A 234 -14.18 -6.65 -5.75
C GLN A 234 -12.79 -6.11 -5.44
N LEU A 235 -12.50 -4.86 -5.80
CA LEU A 235 -11.24 -4.19 -5.51
C LEU A 235 -11.20 -3.57 -4.10
N GLN A 236 -12.36 -3.36 -3.47
CA GLN A 236 -12.48 -2.72 -2.16
C GLN A 236 -12.87 -3.77 -1.11
N GLY A 237 -11.87 -4.24 -0.33
CA GLY A 237 -12.12 -4.92 0.94
C GLY A 237 -12.89 -4.02 1.94
N ASN A 238 -13.19 -4.51 3.13
CA ASN A 238 -13.85 -3.73 4.19
C ASN A 238 -13.02 -2.52 4.66
N VAL A 239 -11.75 -2.41 4.27
CA VAL A 239 -10.81 -1.34 4.64
C VAL A 239 -10.38 -0.60 3.37
N GLN A 240 -10.68 0.69 3.32
CA GLN A 240 -10.32 1.59 2.20
C GLN A 240 -9.27 2.63 2.61
N GLY A 241 -9.10 2.85 3.92
CA GLY A 241 -8.18 3.85 4.45
C GLY A 241 -8.00 3.78 5.95
N VAL A 242 -7.33 4.78 6.47
CA VAL A 242 -6.97 4.88 7.90
C VAL A 242 -8.19 4.95 8.80
N THR A 243 -9.26 5.63 8.35
CA THR A 243 -10.50 5.82 9.11
C THR A 243 -11.22 4.52 9.44
N ASP A 244 -11.03 3.49 8.61
CA ASP A 244 -11.70 2.20 8.76
C ASP A 244 -10.98 1.29 9.76
N LEU A 245 -9.70 1.58 10.05
CA LEU A 245 -8.86 0.75 10.94
C LEU A 245 -9.45 0.58 12.34
N SER A 246 -10.18 1.58 12.84
CA SER A 246 -10.81 1.53 14.16
C SER A 246 -11.98 0.53 14.27
N GLN A 247 -12.50 0.06 13.13
CA GLN A 247 -13.70 -0.80 13.05
C GLN A 247 -13.38 -2.24 12.68
N VAL A 248 -12.09 -2.56 12.46
CA VAL A 248 -11.64 -3.86 11.96
C VAL A 248 -10.52 -4.42 12.82
N LYS A 249 -10.22 -5.70 12.66
CA LYS A 249 -9.08 -6.35 13.34
C LYS A 249 -7.79 -5.97 12.64
N VAL A 250 -6.97 -5.15 13.27
CA VAL A 250 -5.69 -4.69 12.75
C VAL A 250 -4.55 -5.49 13.34
N GLY A 251 -3.55 -5.84 12.53
CA GLY A 251 -2.28 -6.39 12.97
C GLY A 251 -1.14 -5.41 12.74
N ALA A 252 -0.12 -5.44 13.60
CA ALA A 252 1.09 -4.65 13.49
C ALA A 252 2.32 -5.43 14.00
N VAL A 253 3.53 -4.99 13.67
CA VAL A 253 4.77 -5.60 14.19
C VAL A 253 5.06 -5.05 15.58
N ALA A 254 5.30 -5.93 16.55
CA ALA A 254 5.63 -5.58 17.92
C ALA A 254 6.93 -4.74 18.01
N GLY A 255 6.91 -3.68 18.81
CA GLY A 255 8.04 -2.78 19.03
C GLY A 255 8.41 -1.91 17.83
N SER A 256 7.56 -1.85 16.80
CA SER A 256 7.75 -0.95 15.66
C SER A 256 7.13 0.44 15.90
N SER A 257 7.53 1.44 15.10
CA SER A 257 6.90 2.76 15.11
C SER A 257 5.41 2.73 14.76
N THR A 258 4.96 1.64 14.13
CA THR A 258 3.54 1.43 13.80
C THR A 258 2.67 1.36 15.05
N GLU A 259 3.16 0.78 16.16
CA GLU A 259 2.43 0.75 17.44
C GLU A 259 2.14 2.16 17.95
N GLU A 260 3.15 3.05 17.93
CA GLU A 260 2.98 4.44 18.34
C GLU A 260 1.97 5.17 17.45
N ALA A 261 2.03 4.91 16.14
CA ALA A 261 1.09 5.51 15.17
C ALA A 261 -0.35 5.04 15.38
N LEU A 262 -0.57 3.74 15.56
CA LEU A 262 -1.90 3.17 15.84
C LEU A 262 -2.46 3.65 17.17
N ALA A 263 -1.62 3.79 18.21
CA ALA A 263 -2.03 4.34 19.49
C ALA A 263 -2.49 5.81 19.36
N ARG A 264 -1.80 6.63 18.56
CA ARG A 264 -2.20 8.03 18.29
C ARG A 264 -3.61 8.13 17.67
N ILE A 265 -3.96 7.21 16.79
CA ILE A 265 -5.29 7.17 16.15
C ILE A 265 -6.30 6.29 16.93
N ARG A 266 -5.95 5.88 18.17
CA ARG A 266 -6.79 5.07 19.06
C ARG A 266 -7.30 3.77 18.44
N THR A 267 -6.47 3.14 17.60
CA THR A 267 -6.79 1.86 16.97
C THR A 267 -6.16 0.72 17.77
N THR A 268 -6.96 -0.25 18.15
CA THR A 268 -6.49 -1.49 18.78
C THR A 268 -5.89 -2.41 17.71
N PHE A 269 -4.83 -3.14 18.06
CA PHE A 269 -4.15 -4.03 17.13
C PHE A 269 -3.69 -5.32 17.81
N THR A 270 -3.43 -6.35 17.00
CA THR A 270 -2.80 -7.60 17.42
C THR A 270 -1.30 -7.52 17.07
N PRO A 271 -0.39 -7.63 18.06
CA PRO A 271 1.04 -7.60 17.81
C PRO A 271 1.53 -8.91 17.20
N TYR A 272 2.42 -8.79 16.19
CA TYR A 272 3.11 -9.91 15.56
C TYR A 272 4.63 -9.76 15.71
N PRO A 273 5.39 -10.86 15.81
CA PRO A 273 6.85 -10.77 16.00
C PRO A 273 7.56 -10.19 14.77
N ASN A 274 7.02 -10.38 13.58
CA ASN A 274 7.55 -9.84 12.33
C ASN A 274 6.44 -9.62 11.29
N ALA A 275 6.75 -8.87 10.24
CA ALA A 275 5.78 -8.52 9.19
C ALA A 275 5.29 -9.74 8.39
N ARG A 276 6.14 -10.76 8.19
CA ARG A 276 5.79 -11.96 7.43
C ARG A 276 4.70 -12.77 8.13
N ASP A 277 4.78 -12.89 9.47
CA ASP A 277 3.75 -13.57 10.28
C ASP A 277 2.44 -12.78 10.30
N GLY A 278 2.49 -11.45 10.42
CA GLY A 278 1.31 -10.61 10.30
C GLY A 278 0.62 -10.73 8.93
N LEU A 279 1.38 -10.75 7.85
CA LEU A 279 0.85 -10.95 6.49
C LEU A 279 0.30 -12.37 6.28
N ARG A 280 0.87 -13.40 6.92
CA ARG A 280 0.27 -14.75 6.93
C ARG A 280 -1.08 -14.77 7.65
N ALA A 281 -1.19 -14.11 8.79
CA ALA A 281 -2.44 -13.96 9.53
C ALA A 281 -3.49 -13.20 8.71
N LEU A 282 -3.09 -12.14 7.99
CA LEU A 282 -3.94 -11.41 7.05
C LEU A 282 -4.45 -12.32 5.92
N ARG A 283 -3.57 -13.09 5.29
CA ARG A 283 -3.95 -14.07 4.26
C ARG A 283 -4.92 -15.12 4.79
N ALA A 284 -4.72 -15.58 6.04
CA ALA A 284 -5.59 -16.52 6.72
C ALA A 284 -6.90 -15.89 7.24
N ARG A 285 -7.11 -14.59 7.01
CA ARG A 285 -8.29 -13.82 7.49
C ARG A 285 -8.49 -13.85 9.01
N GLN A 286 -7.42 -13.98 9.77
CA GLN A 286 -7.42 -13.84 11.23
C GLN A 286 -7.50 -12.36 11.63
N ILE A 287 -6.95 -11.48 10.79
CA ILE A 287 -7.05 -10.02 10.83
C ILE A 287 -7.59 -9.51 9.49
N ASP A 288 -8.17 -8.30 9.50
CA ASP A 288 -8.78 -7.68 8.33
C ASP A 288 -7.81 -6.72 7.62
N ALA A 289 -6.90 -6.11 8.37
CA ALA A 289 -5.86 -5.23 7.89
C ALA A 289 -4.53 -5.49 8.61
N PHE A 290 -3.42 -5.28 7.91
CA PHE A 290 -2.09 -5.27 8.49
C PHE A 290 -1.42 -3.93 8.18
N VAL A 291 -0.90 -3.26 9.21
CA VAL A 291 -0.26 -1.94 9.09
C VAL A 291 1.22 -2.09 9.38
N TYR A 292 2.03 -1.58 8.49
CA TYR A 292 3.49 -1.58 8.64
C TYR A 292 4.13 -0.58 7.66
N ASP A 293 5.43 -0.34 7.79
CA ASP A 293 6.21 0.50 6.88
C ASP A 293 6.01 0.07 5.43
N ARG A 294 5.50 0.96 4.59
CA ARG A 294 5.08 0.65 3.22
C ARG A 294 6.16 -0.05 2.39
N PRO A 295 7.43 0.43 2.31
CA PRO A 295 8.43 -0.22 1.46
C PRO A 295 8.82 -1.63 1.94
N LEU A 296 8.89 -1.86 3.26
CA LEU A 296 9.18 -3.17 3.83
C LEU A 296 8.05 -4.15 3.52
N MET A 297 6.82 -3.70 3.75
CA MET A 297 5.63 -4.50 3.47
C MET A 297 5.49 -4.79 1.97
N ALA A 298 5.71 -3.79 1.10
CA ALA A 298 5.64 -3.95 -0.34
C ALA A 298 6.64 -4.98 -0.86
N TRP A 299 7.86 -4.98 -0.33
CA TRP A 299 8.86 -5.97 -0.66
C TRP A 299 8.38 -7.39 -0.32
N ILE A 300 7.93 -7.63 0.92
CA ILE A 300 7.47 -8.95 1.36
C ILE A 300 6.25 -9.40 0.53
N VAL A 301 5.30 -8.52 0.29
CA VAL A 301 4.11 -8.83 -0.52
C VAL A 301 4.49 -9.19 -1.94
N SER A 302 5.44 -8.48 -2.55
CA SER A 302 5.90 -8.77 -3.91
C SER A 302 6.59 -10.13 -4.06
N GLN A 303 7.21 -10.65 -3.00
CA GLN A 303 7.89 -11.93 -2.99
C GLN A 303 6.93 -13.09 -2.66
N ASP A 304 6.17 -12.96 -1.56
CA ASP A 304 5.49 -14.09 -0.94
C ASP A 304 3.95 -14.06 -1.08
N PHE A 305 3.35 -12.88 -1.37
CA PHE A 305 1.90 -12.68 -1.25
C PHE A 305 1.24 -11.94 -2.43
N ARG A 306 1.92 -11.83 -3.58
CA ARG A 306 1.52 -11.03 -4.74
C ARG A 306 0.05 -11.21 -5.18
N THR A 307 -0.49 -12.41 -5.10
CA THR A 307 -1.86 -12.73 -5.54
C THR A 307 -2.90 -12.73 -4.43
N SER A 308 -2.47 -12.71 -3.17
CA SER A 308 -3.33 -12.91 -2.01
C SER A 308 -3.48 -11.69 -1.10
N ILE A 309 -2.58 -10.72 -1.24
CA ILE A 309 -2.57 -9.49 -0.45
C ILE A 309 -2.41 -8.28 -1.37
N GLN A 310 -3.17 -7.25 -1.11
CA GLN A 310 -3.09 -5.95 -1.76
C GLN A 310 -2.68 -4.90 -0.74
N ILE A 311 -1.78 -3.99 -1.13
CA ILE A 311 -1.45 -2.80 -0.35
C ILE A 311 -2.27 -1.65 -0.89
N LEU A 312 -2.94 -0.92 -0.01
CA LEU A 312 -3.70 0.26 -0.38
C LEU A 312 -2.76 1.39 -0.82
N ASP A 313 -3.23 2.22 -1.75
CA ASP A 313 -2.43 3.36 -2.24
C ASP A 313 -2.23 4.44 -1.17
N ALA A 314 -3.17 4.54 -0.23
CA ALA A 314 -3.10 5.47 0.88
C ALA A 314 -1.92 5.13 1.82
N THR A 315 -1.10 6.12 2.10
CA THR A 315 -0.09 6.10 3.17
C THR A 315 -0.45 7.12 4.22
N PHE A 316 -0.08 6.86 5.45
CA PHE A 316 -0.27 7.79 6.56
C PHE A 316 0.95 7.77 7.47
N ASP A 317 1.00 8.68 8.43
CA ASP A 317 2.06 8.79 9.42
C ASP A 317 3.46 8.79 8.77
N PRO A 318 3.94 9.93 8.24
CA PRO A 318 5.24 10.01 7.57
C PRO A 318 6.38 9.44 8.42
N GLN A 319 7.20 8.59 7.82
CA GLN A 319 8.31 7.91 8.47
C GLN A 319 9.63 8.34 7.83
N ASN A 320 10.58 8.77 8.64
CA ASN A 320 11.92 9.11 8.19
C ASN A 320 12.91 8.07 8.72
N TYR A 321 13.66 7.42 7.83
CA TYR A 321 14.69 6.46 8.21
C TYR A 321 16.05 7.14 8.36
N ALA A 322 16.71 6.87 9.48
CA ALA A 322 18.04 7.37 9.79
C ALA A 322 18.88 6.29 10.47
N PHE A 323 20.18 6.48 10.52
CA PHE A 323 21.07 5.66 11.35
C PHE A 323 20.97 6.14 12.80
N ALA A 324 20.90 5.20 13.74
CA ALA A 324 20.87 5.53 15.15
C ALA A 324 22.28 5.43 15.75
N LEU A 325 22.60 6.35 16.64
CA LEU A 325 23.89 6.48 17.31
C LEU A 325 23.68 6.61 18.82
N PRO A 326 24.71 6.28 19.64
CA PRO A 326 24.69 6.60 21.06
C PRO A 326 24.54 8.12 21.29
N PRO A 327 23.90 8.53 22.39
CA PRO A 327 23.72 9.95 22.71
C PRO A 327 25.08 10.68 22.76
N GLY A 328 25.15 11.85 22.12
CA GLY A 328 26.38 12.65 22.08
C GLY A 328 27.49 12.06 21.21
N SER A 329 27.19 11.11 20.33
CA SER A 329 28.17 10.48 19.46
C SER A 329 28.88 11.49 18.55
N PRO A 330 30.22 11.55 18.58
CA PRO A 330 31.01 12.45 17.73
C PRO A 330 30.93 12.05 16.25
N LEU A 331 30.45 10.83 15.93
CA LEU A 331 30.23 10.37 14.56
C LEU A 331 29.02 11.03 13.89
N ARG A 332 28.10 11.59 14.66
CA ARG A 332 26.83 12.16 14.12
C ARG A 332 27.08 13.20 13.03
N LYS A 333 27.91 14.20 13.30
CA LYS A 333 28.16 15.29 12.34
C LYS A 333 28.90 14.83 11.08
N PRO A 334 29.97 14.06 11.14
CA PRO A 334 30.64 13.48 9.97
C PRO A 334 29.72 12.58 9.13
N LEU A 335 28.89 11.75 9.78
CA LEU A 335 27.94 10.89 9.11
C LEU A 335 26.83 11.68 8.41
N ASN A 336 26.29 12.72 9.05
CA ASN A 336 25.29 13.58 8.47
C ASN A 336 25.76 14.20 7.15
N VAL A 337 26.99 14.72 7.13
CA VAL A 337 27.56 15.29 5.91
C VAL A 337 27.71 14.23 4.83
N ALA A 338 28.24 13.05 5.17
CA ALA A 338 28.43 11.97 4.21
C ALA A 338 27.08 11.44 3.65
N ILE A 339 26.07 11.29 4.52
CA ILE A 339 24.70 10.87 4.11
C ILE A 339 24.12 11.90 3.14
N LEU A 340 24.17 13.20 3.47
CA LEU A 340 23.60 14.26 2.61
C LEU A 340 24.29 14.28 1.23
N HIS A 341 25.61 14.11 1.17
CA HIS A 341 26.30 13.98 -0.10
C HIS A 341 25.88 12.73 -0.87
N ALA A 342 25.75 11.58 -0.19
CA ALA A 342 25.39 10.32 -0.82
C ALA A 342 23.96 10.38 -1.40
N VAL A 343 22.96 10.86 -0.63
CA VAL A 343 21.55 10.89 -1.04
C VAL A 343 21.26 11.93 -2.13
N GLN A 344 22.13 12.92 -2.34
CA GLN A 344 22.04 13.88 -3.42
C GLN A 344 22.75 13.41 -4.71
N SER A 345 23.42 12.26 -4.68
CA SER A 345 24.17 11.74 -5.80
C SER A 345 23.33 10.82 -6.69
N ARG A 346 23.69 10.75 -7.99
CA ARG A 346 23.07 9.81 -8.94
C ARG A 346 23.17 8.35 -8.50
N TRP A 347 24.24 8.00 -7.78
CA TRP A 347 24.41 6.66 -7.21
C TRP A 347 23.24 6.27 -6.28
N TRP A 348 22.70 7.23 -5.54
CA TRP A 348 21.57 7.00 -4.65
C TRP A 348 20.30 6.65 -5.43
N ASP A 349 20.00 7.39 -6.48
CA ASP A 349 18.86 7.12 -7.36
C ASP A 349 18.98 5.73 -8.00
N ASP A 350 20.17 5.38 -8.49
CA ASP A 350 20.46 4.05 -9.06
C ASP A 350 20.31 2.94 -8.00
N THR A 351 20.70 3.21 -6.75
CA THR A 351 20.56 2.27 -5.64
C THR A 351 19.08 2.06 -5.29
N LEU A 352 18.31 3.13 -5.15
CA LEU A 352 16.87 3.02 -4.89
C LEU A 352 16.17 2.29 -6.04
N PHE A 353 16.50 2.60 -7.28
CA PHE A 353 15.92 1.92 -8.44
C PHE A 353 16.19 0.41 -8.43
N ARG A 354 17.39 0.00 -8.05
CA ARG A 354 17.79 -1.41 -7.97
C ARG A 354 16.96 -2.20 -6.97
N TYR A 355 16.61 -1.62 -5.83
CA TYR A 355 15.92 -2.33 -4.75
C TYR A 355 14.40 -2.18 -4.77
N ILE A 356 13.89 -1.01 -5.13
CA ILE A 356 12.46 -0.69 -5.05
C ILE A 356 11.83 -0.32 -6.40
N GLY A 357 12.62 -0.28 -7.48
CA GLY A 357 12.13 0.11 -8.79
C GLY A 357 11.89 1.62 -8.92
N SER A 358 11.18 2.03 -9.96
CA SER A 358 10.79 3.44 -10.12
C SER A 358 9.88 3.90 -8.98
N ARG A 359 10.09 5.14 -8.54
CA ARG A 359 9.24 5.84 -7.55
C ARG A 359 7.79 5.90 -8.00
#